data_9bc010ad87e734339cbb86a8d37c5a68
#
_entry.id   9bc010ad87e734339cbb86a8d37c5a68
#
_cell.length_a   1.000
_cell.length_b   1.000
_cell.length_c   1.000
_cell.angle_alpha   90.00
_cell.angle_beta   90.00
_cell.angle_gamma   90.00
#
_symmetry.space_group_name_H-M   'P 1'
#
loop_
_entity.id
_entity.type
_entity.pdbx_description
1 polymer ?
#
loop_
_entity_poly.entity_id
_entity_poly.type
_entity_poly.pdbx_seq_one_letter_code
_entity_poly.pdbx_strand_id
1 'polypeptide(L)'
;MSNQAMNELGGRIAALRRDRGLTQDELALRLCMTPQAVSKWERGAGLPDVTVFPALAEALGVSVGELFGEGGNTAVPDLPEHFDELPLVARHEALGCYSDKKVKACDALGVDFEDGSRADYATRTVTNCGKGEIRLVENEHAARPRYDDRRTEYSETLSPFRHIEIINDFPCDMKIIPSTDDAWRVHAKGSARFLSLIEVSVAEDTLRLHVKSDEGAGGRGGDNMLTLEVSFARGGHIKATVNGCGGLETVLPFEGGELTVNGSGDIVMGDFGSLGVTVNGSGDIRFGNVAGETRLNVNGSGDIAGGELGRPLRVGISGSGDIKGKHACDVTLRIAGAGDIVIDRIDEKLDANVTGSGDIRCGGELASLLLSITGSGELQGKDLTTKEATIRLAGSSSAHVGHIVGSSTETVAKTAKLRVDRRG
;
A
#
# COMPACT_ATOMS: atom_id res chain seq x y z
N MET A 1 -6.39 -27.87 4.01
CA MET A 1 -7.67 -28.10 3.29
C MET A 1 -7.45 -29.11 2.19
N SER A 2 -8.46 -29.97 1.90
CA SER A 2 -8.39 -30.88 0.77
C SER A 2 -8.51 -30.13 -0.57
N ASN A 3 -7.99 -30.69 -1.67
CA ASN A 3 -8.14 -30.11 -3.01
C ASN A 3 -9.61 -29.86 -3.39
N GLN A 4 -10.52 -30.66 -2.87
CA GLN A 4 -11.96 -30.50 -3.08
C GLN A 4 -12.49 -29.23 -2.40
N ALA A 5 -12.11 -28.98 -1.15
CA ALA A 5 -12.52 -27.76 -0.43
C ALA A 5 -11.96 -26.47 -1.06
N MET A 6 -10.76 -26.53 -1.65
CA MET A 6 -10.18 -25.40 -2.40
C MET A 6 -10.97 -25.09 -3.67
N ASN A 7 -11.40 -26.12 -4.40
CA ASN A 7 -12.21 -25.97 -5.61
C ASN A 7 -13.61 -25.43 -5.28
N GLU A 8 -14.22 -25.89 -4.19
CA GLU A 8 -15.54 -25.44 -3.75
C GLU A 8 -15.50 -23.96 -3.35
N LEU A 9 -14.49 -23.54 -2.58
CA LEU A 9 -14.31 -22.13 -2.22
C LEU A 9 -14.03 -21.26 -3.47
N GLY A 10 -13.14 -21.70 -4.34
CA GLY A 10 -12.82 -20.98 -5.58
C GLY A 10 -14.03 -20.81 -6.50
N GLY A 11 -14.82 -21.88 -6.67
CA GLY A 11 -16.08 -21.84 -7.42
C GLY A 11 -17.10 -20.84 -6.83
N ARG A 12 -17.17 -20.77 -5.49
CA ARG A 12 -18.06 -19.85 -4.79
C ARG A 12 -17.60 -18.39 -4.94
N ILE A 13 -16.30 -18.11 -4.80
CA ILE A 13 -15.73 -16.77 -5.08
C ILE A 13 -16.10 -16.32 -6.49
N ALA A 14 -15.94 -17.21 -7.49
CA ALA A 14 -16.27 -16.89 -8.88
C ALA A 14 -17.78 -16.65 -9.10
N ALA A 15 -18.65 -17.40 -8.42
CA ALA A 15 -20.09 -17.20 -8.49
C ALA A 15 -20.49 -15.85 -7.88
N LEU A 16 -20.06 -15.58 -6.64
CA LEU A 16 -20.36 -14.33 -5.93
C LEU A 16 -19.84 -13.10 -6.69
N ARG A 17 -18.65 -13.19 -7.27
CA ARG A 17 -18.12 -12.11 -8.11
C ARG A 17 -19.00 -11.82 -9.32
N ARG A 18 -19.44 -12.87 -10.04
CA ARG A 18 -20.35 -12.71 -11.21
C ARG A 18 -21.70 -12.15 -10.82
N ASP A 19 -22.26 -12.61 -9.71
CA ASP A 19 -23.54 -12.09 -9.18
C ASP A 19 -23.46 -10.59 -8.86
N ARG A 20 -22.24 -10.10 -8.57
CA ARG A 20 -21.95 -8.67 -8.38
C ARG A 20 -21.60 -7.94 -9.68
N GLY A 21 -21.60 -8.63 -10.82
CA GLY A 21 -21.22 -8.05 -12.11
C GLY A 21 -19.76 -7.65 -12.21
N LEU A 22 -18.88 -8.17 -11.34
CA LEU A 22 -17.46 -7.81 -11.29
C LEU A 22 -16.62 -8.67 -12.25
N THR A 23 -15.65 -8.06 -12.91
CA THR A 23 -14.55 -8.78 -13.56
C THR A 23 -13.51 -9.27 -12.54
N GLN A 24 -12.61 -10.17 -12.93
CA GLN A 24 -11.48 -10.56 -12.07
C GLN A 24 -10.56 -9.39 -11.76
N ASP A 25 -10.37 -8.50 -12.73
CA ASP A 25 -9.56 -7.28 -12.59
C ASP A 25 -10.18 -6.30 -11.59
N GLU A 26 -11.48 -6.09 -11.64
CA GLU A 26 -12.19 -5.23 -10.69
C GLU A 26 -12.20 -5.80 -9.27
N LEU A 27 -12.34 -7.12 -9.11
CA LEU A 27 -12.22 -7.74 -7.80
C LEU A 27 -10.78 -7.64 -7.27
N ALA A 28 -9.79 -7.88 -8.11
CA ALA A 28 -8.39 -7.74 -7.75
C ALA A 28 -8.04 -6.30 -7.32
N LEU A 29 -8.53 -5.33 -8.07
CA LEU A 29 -8.36 -3.91 -7.72
C LEU A 29 -8.95 -3.58 -6.34
N ARG A 30 -10.15 -4.08 -6.03
CA ARG A 30 -10.80 -3.87 -4.73
C ARG A 30 -10.04 -4.48 -3.56
N LEU A 31 -9.32 -5.58 -3.81
CA LEU A 31 -8.54 -6.30 -2.82
C LEU A 31 -7.08 -5.85 -2.77
N CYS A 32 -6.69 -4.87 -3.58
CA CYS A 32 -5.30 -4.47 -3.76
C CYS A 32 -4.39 -5.66 -4.11
N MET A 33 -4.90 -6.56 -4.98
CA MET A 33 -4.25 -7.79 -5.40
C MET A 33 -4.10 -7.85 -6.93
N THR A 34 -3.34 -8.81 -7.43
CA THR A 34 -3.22 -9.01 -8.88
C THR A 34 -4.40 -9.83 -9.43
N PRO A 35 -4.86 -9.59 -10.67
CA PRO A 35 -5.89 -10.41 -11.33
C PRO A 35 -5.50 -11.90 -11.38
N GLN A 36 -4.22 -12.19 -11.49
CA GLN A 36 -3.67 -13.56 -11.46
C GLN A 36 -3.91 -14.24 -10.11
N ALA A 37 -3.86 -13.51 -8.99
CA ALA A 37 -4.17 -14.06 -7.67
C ALA A 37 -5.65 -14.46 -7.60
N VAL A 38 -6.56 -13.57 -7.98
CA VAL A 38 -8.01 -13.85 -8.04
C VAL A 38 -8.28 -15.03 -8.95
N SER A 39 -7.68 -15.07 -10.14
CA SER A 39 -7.81 -16.18 -11.09
C SER A 39 -7.30 -17.52 -10.52
N LYS A 40 -6.22 -17.52 -9.72
CA LYS A 40 -5.72 -18.72 -9.04
C LYS A 40 -6.73 -19.22 -8.00
N TRP A 41 -7.31 -18.33 -7.22
CA TRP A 41 -8.30 -18.69 -6.20
C TRP A 41 -9.56 -19.29 -6.83
N GLU A 42 -10.10 -18.64 -7.87
CA GLU A 42 -11.32 -19.10 -8.56
C GLU A 42 -11.15 -20.47 -9.23
N ARG A 43 -9.93 -20.82 -9.63
CA ARG A 43 -9.62 -22.15 -10.21
C ARG A 43 -9.22 -23.20 -9.18
N GLY A 44 -9.22 -22.85 -7.88
CA GLY A 44 -8.76 -23.74 -6.83
C GLY A 44 -7.25 -24.03 -6.85
N ALA A 45 -6.47 -23.27 -7.64
CA ALA A 45 -5.01 -23.41 -7.75
C ALA A 45 -4.22 -22.74 -6.62
N GLY A 46 -4.93 -22.11 -5.68
CA GLY A 46 -4.40 -21.48 -4.47
C GLY A 46 -5.54 -20.95 -3.61
N LEU A 47 -5.22 -20.53 -2.39
CA LEU A 47 -6.17 -19.91 -1.47
C LEU A 47 -5.77 -18.45 -1.24
N PRO A 48 -6.74 -17.56 -0.96
CA PRO A 48 -6.43 -16.28 -0.34
C PRO A 48 -5.71 -16.50 1.00
N ASP A 49 -4.81 -15.58 1.34
CA ASP A 49 -4.27 -15.53 2.70
C ASP A 49 -5.41 -15.30 3.72
N VAL A 50 -5.23 -15.79 4.94
CA VAL A 50 -6.25 -15.66 5.99
C VAL A 50 -6.61 -14.21 6.25
N THR A 51 -5.68 -13.30 6.10
CA THR A 51 -5.86 -11.85 6.27
C THR A 51 -6.70 -11.21 5.16
N VAL A 52 -6.80 -11.86 3.99
CA VAL A 52 -7.57 -11.36 2.83
C VAL A 52 -9.05 -11.74 2.91
N PHE A 53 -9.42 -12.77 3.68
CA PHE A 53 -10.82 -13.22 3.74
C PHE A 53 -11.84 -12.15 4.18
N PRO A 54 -11.57 -11.31 5.17
CA PRO A 54 -12.50 -10.23 5.52
C PRO A 54 -12.74 -9.26 4.36
N ALA A 55 -11.68 -8.77 3.72
CA ALA A 55 -11.77 -7.88 2.57
C ALA A 55 -12.42 -8.54 1.35
N LEU A 56 -12.15 -9.84 1.12
CA LEU A 56 -12.76 -10.62 0.04
C LEU A 56 -14.28 -10.80 0.27
N ALA A 57 -14.67 -11.18 1.48
CA ALA A 57 -16.06 -11.30 1.88
C ALA A 57 -16.83 -9.99 1.66
N GLU A 58 -16.22 -8.91 2.06
CA GLU A 58 -16.72 -7.56 1.91
C GLU A 58 -16.83 -7.15 0.43
N ALA A 59 -15.77 -7.31 -0.36
CA ALA A 59 -15.76 -7.01 -1.79
C ALA A 59 -16.85 -7.79 -2.56
N LEU A 60 -17.18 -8.98 -2.08
CA LEU A 60 -18.24 -9.83 -2.61
C LEU A 60 -19.59 -9.59 -1.91
N GLY A 61 -19.59 -8.80 -0.81
CA GLY A 61 -20.78 -8.45 -0.04
C GLY A 61 -21.45 -9.62 0.64
N VAL A 62 -20.65 -10.48 1.23
CA VAL A 62 -21.07 -11.64 1.99
C VAL A 62 -20.28 -11.69 3.30
N SER A 63 -20.72 -12.48 4.26
CA SER A 63 -19.92 -12.77 5.44
C SER A 63 -18.77 -13.74 5.12
N VAL A 64 -17.75 -13.78 5.97
CA VAL A 64 -16.68 -14.78 5.84
C VAL A 64 -17.24 -16.20 5.95
N GLY A 65 -18.26 -16.43 6.81
CA GLY A 65 -18.96 -17.72 6.90
C GLY A 65 -19.63 -18.12 5.58
N GLU A 66 -20.26 -17.20 4.88
CA GLU A 66 -20.89 -17.44 3.57
C GLU A 66 -19.87 -17.79 2.49
N LEU A 67 -18.65 -17.24 2.55
CA LEU A 67 -17.57 -17.67 1.66
C LEU A 67 -17.23 -19.15 1.83
N PHE A 68 -17.37 -19.68 3.06
CA PHE A 68 -17.11 -21.09 3.38
C PHE A 68 -18.35 -21.97 3.29
N GLY A 69 -19.53 -21.41 2.98
CA GLY A 69 -20.77 -22.19 2.78
C GLY A 69 -21.66 -22.32 4.00
N GLU A 70 -21.35 -21.56 5.03
CA GLU A 70 -22.26 -21.44 6.15
C GLU A 70 -23.37 -20.44 5.73
N GLY A 71 -24.48 -20.96 5.22
CA GLY A 71 -25.58 -20.14 4.71
C GLY A 71 -26.31 -19.42 5.86
N GLY A 72 -26.28 -18.11 5.84
CA GLY A 72 -27.12 -17.26 6.66
C GLY A 72 -27.28 -15.90 5.96
N ASN A 73 -28.49 -15.63 5.52
CA ASN A 73 -28.83 -14.40 4.81
C ASN A 73 -28.85 -13.23 5.80
N THR A 74 -27.80 -12.42 5.85
CA THR A 74 -27.75 -11.19 6.65
C THR A 74 -28.03 -9.97 5.77
N ALA A 75 -29.29 -9.78 5.40
CA ALA A 75 -29.75 -8.53 4.80
C ALA A 75 -29.95 -7.48 5.91
N VAL A 76 -29.18 -6.41 5.89
CA VAL A 76 -29.48 -5.20 6.67
C VAL A 76 -30.65 -4.50 5.95
N PRO A 77 -31.72 -4.09 6.66
CA PRO A 77 -32.88 -3.47 6.03
C PRO A 77 -32.54 -2.14 5.34
N ASP A 78 -33.21 -1.81 4.24
CA ASP A 78 -33.20 -0.47 3.64
C ASP A 78 -33.75 0.53 4.66
N LEU A 79 -32.94 1.43 5.10
CA LEU A 79 -33.40 2.49 5.99
C LEU A 79 -34.16 3.54 5.17
N PRO A 80 -35.35 3.96 5.64
CA PRO A 80 -36.09 5.03 4.97
C PRO A 80 -35.28 6.32 4.94
N GLU A 81 -35.50 7.13 3.92
CA GLU A 81 -34.96 8.49 3.84
C GLU A 81 -35.31 9.23 5.15
N HIS A 82 -34.30 9.86 5.79
CA HIS A 82 -34.42 10.49 7.11
C HIS A 82 -34.67 9.54 8.30
N PHE A 83 -34.15 8.30 8.24
CA PHE A 83 -34.30 7.32 9.34
C PHE A 83 -33.94 7.90 10.72
N ASP A 84 -32.88 8.68 10.82
CA ASP A 84 -32.42 9.29 12.08
C ASP A 84 -33.36 10.40 12.62
N GLU A 85 -34.27 10.90 11.79
CA GLU A 85 -35.28 11.89 12.16
C GLU A 85 -36.59 11.24 12.60
N LEU A 86 -36.76 9.93 12.34
CA LEU A 86 -37.98 9.20 12.73
C LEU A 86 -38.05 9.03 14.26
N PRO A 87 -39.27 9.02 14.85
CA PRO A 87 -39.46 8.59 16.22
C PRO A 87 -38.93 7.18 16.45
N LEU A 88 -38.40 6.89 17.64
CA LEU A 88 -37.79 5.59 17.98
C LEU A 88 -38.68 4.38 17.64
N VAL A 89 -40.00 4.50 17.86
CA VAL A 89 -40.97 3.44 17.52
C VAL A 89 -41.02 3.19 16.02
N ALA A 90 -41.01 4.24 15.21
CA ALA A 90 -41.02 4.11 13.75
C ALA A 90 -39.68 3.57 13.20
N ARG A 91 -38.57 3.88 13.85
CA ARG A 91 -37.26 3.34 13.46
C ARG A 91 -37.20 1.82 13.59
N HIS A 92 -37.61 1.28 14.73
CA HIS A 92 -37.52 -0.17 14.93
C HIS A 92 -38.48 -0.95 14.04
N GLU A 93 -39.70 -0.40 13.75
CA GLU A 93 -40.64 -1.00 12.81
C GLU A 93 -40.11 -0.98 11.37
N ALA A 94 -39.47 0.12 10.94
CA ALA A 94 -38.82 0.22 9.64
C ALA A 94 -37.70 -0.80 9.46
N LEU A 95 -37.05 -1.22 10.54
CA LEU A 95 -36.02 -2.26 10.56
C LEU A 95 -36.61 -3.70 10.65
N GLY A 96 -37.94 -3.85 10.67
CA GLY A 96 -38.56 -5.15 10.79
C GLY A 96 -38.45 -5.75 12.19
N CYS A 97 -38.20 -4.95 13.22
CA CYS A 97 -38.19 -5.37 14.61
C CYS A 97 -39.56 -5.09 15.24
N TYR A 98 -40.20 -6.10 15.72
CA TYR A 98 -41.49 -6.01 16.44
C TYR A 98 -41.30 -6.49 17.88
N SER A 99 -41.62 -5.63 18.81
CA SER A 99 -41.58 -5.96 20.25
C SER A 99 -42.55 -5.06 21.03
N ASP A 100 -43.13 -5.62 22.09
CA ASP A 100 -43.91 -4.90 23.09
C ASP A 100 -43.01 -4.21 24.15
N LYS A 101 -41.70 -4.43 24.08
CA LYS A 101 -40.72 -3.82 24.98
C LYS A 101 -40.46 -2.37 24.64
N LYS A 102 -40.17 -1.57 25.67
CA LYS A 102 -39.81 -0.18 25.50
C LYS A 102 -38.42 -0.05 24.91
N VAL A 103 -38.35 0.68 23.79
CA VAL A 103 -37.10 0.97 23.08
C VAL A 103 -36.32 2.07 23.82
N LYS A 104 -35.06 1.81 24.13
CA LYS A 104 -34.12 2.75 24.74
C LYS A 104 -33.34 3.53 23.69
N ALA A 105 -32.84 2.82 22.69
CA ALA A 105 -32.07 3.38 21.56
C ALA A 105 -32.28 2.52 20.32
N CYS A 106 -32.15 3.12 19.15
CA CYS A 106 -32.23 2.42 17.87
C CYS A 106 -31.30 3.08 16.87
N ASP A 107 -30.41 2.28 16.28
CA ASP A 107 -29.49 2.68 15.22
C ASP A 107 -29.57 1.71 14.04
N ALA A 108 -28.73 1.92 13.01
CA ALA A 108 -28.68 1.05 11.83
C ALA A 108 -28.21 -0.39 12.12
N LEU A 109 -27.61 -0.64 13.29
CA LEU A 109 -27.05 -1.93 13.68
C LEU A 109 -28.00 -2.72 14.58
N GLY A 110 -28.90 -2.04 15.29
CA GLY A 110 -29.81 -2.74 16.20
C GLY A 110 -30.68 -1.86 17.07
N VAL A 111 -31.47 -2.51 17.92
CA VAL A 111 -32.35 -1.88 18.91
C VAL A 111 -31.97 -2.31 20.31
N ASP A 112 -31.73 -1.35 21.19
CA ASP A 112 -31.57 -1.56 22.63
C ASP A 112 -32.88 -1.29 23.34
N PHE A 113 -33.27 -2.18 24.25
CA PHE A 113 -34.49 -2.04 25.06
C PHE A 113 -34.15 -1.62 26.48
N GLU A 114 -35.16 -1.02 27.18
CA GLU A 114 -34.97 -0.55 28.57
C GLU A 114 -34.64 -1.68 29.56
N ASP A 115 -35.00 -2.91 29.25
CA ASP A 115 -34.72 -4.10 30.09
C ASP A 115 -33.30 -4.67 29.89
N GLY A 116 -32.49 -4.05 29.05
CA GLY A 116 -31.12 -4.49 28.72
C GLY A 116 -31.05 -5.57 27.64
N SER A 117 -32.18 -5.94 27.02
CA SER A 117 -32.14 -6.77 25.81
C SER A 117 -31.72 -5.96 24.57
N ARG A 118 -31.12 -6.61 23.59
CA ARG A 118 -30.73 -6.04 22.31
C ARG A 118 -31.12 -6.95 21.16
N ALA A 119 -31.66 -6.37 20.11
CA ALA A 119 -31.86 -7.00 18.82
C ALA A 119 -30.81 -6.46 17.85
N ASP A 120 -29.97 -7.33 17.33
CA ASP A 120 -28.92 -6.99 16.37
C ASP A 120 -29.36 -7.42 14.96
N TYR A 121 -29.36 -6.49 14.01
CA TYR A 121 -29.82 -6.73 12.64
C TYR A 121 -28.75 -7.38 11.76
N ALA A 122 -27.49 -7.11 12.02
CA ALA A 122 -26.41 -7.68 11.23
C ALA A 122 -26.26 -9.18 11.50
N THR A 123 -26.33 -9.57 12.77
CA THR A 123 -26.22 -10.98 13.19
C THR A 123 -27.55 -11.70 13.28
N ARG A 124 -28.68 -10.98 13.18
CA ARG A 124 -30.05 -11.51 13.37
C ARG A 124 -30.22 -12.19 14.71
N THR A 125 -29.53 -11.70 15.72
CA THR A 125 -29.56 -12.26 17.07
C THR A 125 -30.29 -11.36 18.06
N VAL A 126 -30.89 -11.96 19.06
CA VAL A 126 -31.45 -11.27 20.21
C VAL A 126 -30.67 -11.70 21.44
N THR A 127 -30.08 -10.73 22.15
CA THR A 127 -29.29 -10.97 23.36
C THR A 127 -30.03 -10.46 24.59
N ASN A 128 -29.80 -11.11 25.73
CA ASN A 128 -30.34 -10.74 27.05
C ASN A 128 -31.87 -10.61 27.09
N CYS A 129 -32.60 -11.35 26.24
CA CYS A 129 -34.07 -11.32 26.22
C CYS A 129 -34.63 -11.97 27.47
N GLY A 130 -35.10 -11.12 28.40
CA GLY A 130 -35.84 -11.57 29.59
C GLY A 130 -37.28 -11.97 29.29
N LYS A 131 -38.25 -11.45 30.04
CA LYS A 131 -39.67 -11.64 29.74
C LYS A 131 -40.11 -10.72 28.59
N GLY A 132 -40.83 -11.27 27.60
CA GLY A 132 -41.33 -10.58 26.41
C GLY A 132 -40.76 -11.14 25.13
N GLU A 133 -41.38 -10.86 24.01
CA GLU A 133 -41.01 -11.35 22.70
C GLU A 133 -40.33 -10.22 21.91
N ILE A 134 -39.21 -10.54 21.25
CA ILE A 134 -38.57 -9.69 20.22
C ILE A 134 -38.58 -10.52 18.94
N ARG A 135 -39.23 -10.01 17.90
CA ARG A 135 -39.37 -10.69 16.62
C ARG A 135 -38.68 -9.87 15.53
N LEU A 136 -37.69 -10.47 14.88
CA LEU A 136 -37.05 -9.93 13.68
C LEU A 136 -37.69 -10.60 12.46
N VAL A 137 -38.34 -9.82 11.60
CA VAL A 137 -39.00 -10.29 10.38
C VAL A 137 -38.08 -9.95 9.19
N GLU A 138 -37.92 -10.89 8.27
CA GLU A 138 -37.26 -10.62 7.01
C GLU A 138 -38.09 -9.62 6.21
N ASN A 139 -37.49 -8.48 5.90
CA ASN A 139 -38.12 -7.51 5.02
C ASN A 139 -37.63 -7.82 3.59
N GLU A 140 -38.51 -8.37 2.76
CA GLU A 140 -38.22 -8.73 1.36
C GLU A 140 -37.79 -7.51 0.52
N HIS A 141 -38.00 -6.30 1.03
CA HIS A 141 -37.62 -5.02 0.41
C HIS A 141 -36.46 -4.31 1.10
N ALA A 142 -35.83 -4.97 2.09
CA ALA A 142 -34.68 -4.42 2.75
C ALA A 142 -33.48 -4.40 1.80
N ALA A 143 -33.38 -3.37 1.01
CA ALA A 143 -32.15 -3.05 0.33
C ALA A 143 -31.10 -2.67 1.40
N ARG A 144 -29.85 -3.05 1.15
CA ARG A 144 -28.71 -2.69 1.99
C ARG A 144 -28.66 -1.17 2.20
N PRO A 145 -28.21 -0.67 3.36
CA PRO A 145 -27.97 0.76 3.50
C PRO A 145 -27.15 1.19 2.30
N ARG A 146 -27.74 2.00 1.43
CA ARG A 146 -26.98 2.70 0.42
C ARG A 146 -26.11 3.65 1.22
N TYR A 147 -24.84 3.31 1.39
CA TYR A 147 -23.87 4.32 1.77
C TYR A 147 -24.15 5.54 0.89
N ASP A 148 -24.15 6.72 1.50
CA ASP A 148 -24.34 7.95 0.76
C ASP A 148 -23.19 8.08 -0.26
N ASP A 149 -23.38 7.43 -1.42
CA ASP A 149 -22.49 7.51 -2.58
C ASP A 149 -22.57 8.86 -3.25
N ARG A 150 -23.33 9.82 -2.70
CA ARG A 150 -23.33 11.19 -3.19
C ARG A 150 -21.91 11.71 -3.09
N ARG A 151 -21.35 12.03 -4.25
CA ARG A 151 -20.06 12.67 -4.33
C ARG A 151 -20.21 14.08 -3.80
N THR A 152 -19.37 14.41 -2.84
CA THR A 152 -19.31 15.74 -2.24
C THR A 152 -17.89 16.28 -2.37
N GLU A 153 -17.73 17.56 -2.13
CA GLU A 153 -16.45 18.24 -2.18
C GLU A 153 -16.21 18.94 -0.84
N TYR A 154 -14.98 18.91 -0.40
CA TYR A 154 -14.49 19.61 0.77
C TYR A 154 -13.34 20.50 0.35
N SER A 155 -13.31 21.73 0.84
CA SER A 155 -12.20 22.65 0.61
C SER A 155 -11.96 23.49 1.85
N GLU A 156 -10.70 23.60 2.25
CA GLU A 156 -10.29 24.41 3.40
C GLU A 156 -9.03 25.20 3.05
N THR A 157 -9.01 26.47 3.44
CA THR A 157 -7.81 27.30 3.36
C THR A 157 -7.00 27.11 4.63
N LEU A 158 -5.73 26.80 4.46
CA LEU A 158 -4.81 26.49 5.55
C LEU A 158 -3.93 27.69 5.89
N SER A 159 -3.45 27.73 7.14
CA SER A 159 -2.34 28.61 7.50
C SER A 159 -1.08 28.18 6.73
N PRO A 160 -0.16 29.11 6.41
CA PRO A 160 1.10 28.76 5.78
C PRO A 160 1.89 27.70 6.58
N PHE A 161 2.53 26.77 5.89
CA PHE A 161 3.41 25.76 6.46
C PHE A 161 4.57 25.50 5.51
N ARG A 162 5.61 24.83 6.01
CA ARG A 162 6.79 24.44 5.21
C ARG A 162 7.00 22.93 5.20
N HIS A 163 6.63 22.25 6.28
CA HIS A 163 6.80 20.81 6.41
C HIS A 163 5.46 20.09 6.22
N ILE A 164 5.52 18.85 5.72
CA ILE A 164 4.33 18.06 5.41
C ILE A 164 4.49 16.66 6.04
N GLU A 165 3.50 16.24 6.81
CA GLU A 165 3.35 14.87 7.29
C GLU A 165 2.04 14.29 6.78
N ILE A 166 2.12 13.23 5.97
CA ILE A 166 0.96 12.56 5.36
C ILE A 166 0.91 11.11 5.84
N ILE A 167 -0.28 10.68 6.28
CA ILE A 167 -0.61 9.28 6.53
C ILE A 167 -1.86 8.96 5.72
N ASN A 168 -1.74 8.04 4.76
CA ASN A 168 -2.85 7.58 3.94
C ASN A 168 -3.16 6.12 4.25
N ASP A 169 -4.19 5.90 5.06
CA ASP A 169 -4.69 4.57 5.44
C ASP A 169 -5.92 4.16 4.61
N PHE A 170 -6.35 5.01 3.67
CA PHE A 170 -7.56 4.81 2.87
C PHE A 170 -7.24 4.75 1.37
N PRO A 171 -8.02 4.03 0.55
CA PRO A 171 -7.87 4.03 -0.91
C PRO A 171 -8.27 5.39 -1.52
N CYS A 172 -7.36 6.34 -1.52
CA CYS A 172 -7.53 7.63 -2.21
C CYS A 172 -6.23 8.06 -2.86
N ASP A 173 -6.36 8.72 -4.00
CA ASP A 173 -5.23 9.35 -4.68
C ASP A 173 -5.01 10.75 -4.13
N MET A 174 -3.76 11.06 -3.83
CA MET A 174 -3.35 12.37 -3.34
C MET A 174 -2.44 13.07 -4.33
N LYS A 175 -2.65 14.38 -4.50
CA LYS A 175 -1.76 15.24 -5.29
C LYS A 175 -1.34 16.44 -4.49
N ILE A 176 -0.06 16.79 -4.56
CA ILE A 176 0.46 18.06 -4.07
C ILE A 176 0.85 18.89 -5.27
N ILE A 177 0.20 20.04 -5.44
CA ILE A 177 0.39 20.92 -6.59
C ILE A 177 0.76 22.34 -6.15
N PRO A 178 1.48 23.12 -6.97
CA PRO A 178 1.73 24.51 -6.68
C PRO A 178 0.44 25.32 -6.71
N SER A 179 0.27 26.23 -5.76
CA SER A 179 -0.83 27.19 -5.77
C SER A 179 -0.62 28.24 -6.85
N THR A 180 -1.71 28.72 -7.43
CA THR A 180 -1.70 29.78 -8.45
C THR A 180 -1.90 31.17 -7.89
N ASP A 181 -2.31 31.31 -6.63
CA ASP A 181 -2.67 32.58 -5.98
C ASP A 181 -2.05 32.75 -4.58
N ASP A 182 -0.94 32.05 -4.35
CA ASP A 182 -0.19 32.06 -3.08
C ASP A 182 -0.98 31.60 -1.84
N ALA A 183 -2.13 30.97 -2.00
CA ALA A 183 -2.88 30.38 -0.91
C ALA A 183 -2.53 28.92 -0.68
N TRP A 184 -2.74 28.46 0.53
CA TRP A 184 -2.52 27.09 0.97
C TRP A 184 -3.89 26.44 1.14
N ARG A 185 -4.18 25.38 0.42
CA ARG A 185 -5.50 24.74 0.44
C ARG A 185 -5.40 23.25 0.45
N VAL A 186 -6.33 22.62 1.15
CA VAL A 186 -6.68 21.22 0.91
C VAL A 186 -8.02 21.18 0.21
N HIS A 187 -8.09 20.37 -0.82
CA HIS A 187 -9.32 20.12 -1.57
C HIS A 187 -9.52 18.61 -1.70
N ALA A 188 -10.67 18.10 -1.32
CA ALA A 188 -10.98 16.69 -1.42
C ALA A 188 -12.31 16.48 -2.12
N LYS A 189 -12.38 15.44 -2.95
CA LYS A 189 -13.56 15.04 -3.70
C LYS A 189 -13.76 13.54 -3.60
N GLY A 190 -14.95 13.15 -3.20
CA GLY A 190 -15.26 11.74 -3.03
C GLY A 190 -16.57 11.49 -2.31
N SER A 191 -16.74 10.31 -1.75
CA SER A 191 -17.93 10.00 -0.95
C SER A 191 -17.95 10.80 0.35
N ALA A 192 -19.14 11.08 0.89
CA ALA A 192 -19.28 11.75 2.18
C ALA A 192 -18.51 11.01 3.29
N ARG A 193 -18.47 9.69 3.23
CA ARG A 193 -17.69 8.83 4.12
C ARG A 193 -16.19 9.09 4.02
N PHE A 194 -15.64 9.09 2.80
CA PHE A 194 -14.23 9.43 2.58
C PHE A 194 -13.89 10.79 3.19
N LEU A 195 -14.72 11.80 2.95
CA LEU A 195 -14.48 13.15 3.47
C LEU A 195 -14.49 13.21 5.00
N SER A 196 -15.30 12.38 5.67
CA SER A 196 -15.33 12.31 7.15
C SER A 196 -14.08 11.66 7.76
N LEU A 197 -13.26 10.97 6.98
CA LEU A 197 -12.03 10.31 7.43
C LEU A 197 -10.80 11.22 7.32
N ILE A 198 -10.95 12.40 6.70
CA ILE A 198 -9.85 13.34 6.49
C ILE A 198 -9.65 14.17 7.75
N GLU A 199 -8.46 14.11 8.32
CA GLU A 199 -8.01 14.99 9.40
C GLU A 199 -6.90 15.89 8.89
N VAL A 200 -7.09 17.20 9.04
CA VAL A 200 -6.12 18.21 8.61
C VAL A 200 -5.82 19.12 9.80
N SER A 201 -4.56 19.40 10.03
CA SER A 201 -4.14 20.40 11.02
C SER A 201 -2.79 21.00 10.63
N VAL A 202 -2.61 22.27 10.94
CA VAL A 202 -1.33 22.97 10.78
C VAL A 202 -0.88 23.45 12.15
N ALA A 203 0.28 22.99 12.59
CA ALA A 203 0.90 23.38 13.85
C ALA A 203 2.43 23.43 13.69
N GLU A 204 3.08 24.41 14.30
CA GLU A 204 4.54 24.55 14.32
C GLU A 204 5.18 24.45 12.91
N ASP A 205 4.61 25.16 11.93
CA ASP A 205 5.07 25.15 10.53
C ASP A 205 4.96 23.78 9.81
N THR A 206 4.15 22.86 10.34
CA THR A 206 3.94 21.52 9.80
C THR A 206 2.46 21.26 9.54
N LEU A 207 2.13 20.91 8.29
CA LEU A 207 0.86 20.31 7.95
C LEU A 207 0.87 18.83 8.36
N ARG A 208 -0.15 18.42 9.11
CA ARG A 208 -0.48 17.01 9.34
C ARG A 208 -1.77 16.68 8.62
N LEU A 209 -1.70 15.77 7.69
CA LEU A 209 -2.81 15.27 6.89
C LEU A 209 -2.92 13.76 7.09
N HIS A 210 -4.01 13.31 7.70
CA HIS A 210 -4.28 11.89 7.90
C HIS A 210 -5.62 11.53 7.27
N VAL A 211 -5.61 10.59 6.33
CA VAL A 211 -6.84 9.94 5.85
C VAL A 211 -6.93 8.58 6.52
N LYS A 212 -7.82 8.50 7.51
CA LYS A 212 -7.95 7.32 8.39
C LYS A 212 -8.49 6.11 7.65
N SER A 213 -8.10 4.94 8.12
CA SER A 213 -8.75 3.68 7.73
C SER A 213 -10.17 3.64 8.27
N ASP A 214 -11.00 2.92 7.57
CA ASP A 214 -12.36 2.67 7.98
C ASP A 214 -12.51 1.21 8.40
N GLU A 215 -12.67 0.96 9.68
CA GLU A 215 -12.75 -0.39 10.27
C GLU A 215 -14.03 -1.16 9.88
N GLY A 216 -14.96 -0.55 9.18
CA GLY A 216 -16.30 -1.12 8.97
C GLY A 216 -16.76 -1.34 7.53
N ALA A 217 -16.04 -0.92 6.52
CA ALA A 217 -16.41 -1.22 5.14
C ALA A 217 -15.22 -0.99 4.21
N GLY A 218 -14.91 -1.97 3.39
CA GLY A 218 -14.05 -1.81 2.23
C GLY A 218 -14.54 -0.66 1.38
N GLY A 219 -13.88 0.45 1.53
CA GLY A 219 -14.17 1.60 0.70
C GLY A 219 -14.09 1.15 -0.75
N ARG A 220 -15.17 1.31 -1.50
CA ARG A 220 -15.04 1.27 -2.95
C ARG A 220 -13.98 2.31 -3.30
N GLY A 221 -12.82 1.83 -3.70
CA GLY A 221 -11.75 2.66 -4.28
C GLY A 221 -12.28 3.24 -5.58
N GLY A 222 -13.17 4.20 -5.48
CA GLY A 222 -13.75 4.89 -6.60
C GLY A 222 -13.42 6.35 -6.44
N ASP A 223 -12.66 6.91 -7.36
CA ASP A 223 -12.49 8.36 -7.61
C ASP A 223 -12.38 9.27 -6.35
N ASN A 224 -11.93 8.75 -5.19
CA ASN A 224 -11.60 9.55 -4.03
C ASN A 224 -10.27 10.23 -4.28
N MET A 225 -10.28 11.54 -4.32
CA MET A 225 -9.10 12.35 -4.61
C MET A 225 -8.93 13.43 -3.56
N LEU A 226 -7.70 13.63 -3.12
CA LEU A 226 -7.31 14.75 -2.28
C LEU A 226 -6.22 15.55 -2.99
N THR A 227 -6.40 16.86 -3.09
CA THR A 227 -5.44 17.79 -3.67
C THR A 227 -4.98 18.77 -2.60
N LEU A 228 -3.68 18.90 -2.40
CA LEU A 228 -3.05 19.89 -1.55
C LEU A 228 -2.39 20.96 -2.44
N GLU A 229 -2.89 22.18 -2.39
CA GLU A 229 -2.27 23.32 -3.05
C GLU A 229 -1.32 24.02 -2.09
N VAL A 230 -0.09 24.24 -2.51
CA VAL A 230 0.96 24.83 -1.68
C VAL A 230 1.63 26.00 -2.37
N SER A 231 1.93 27.04 -1.61
CA SER A 231 2.63 28.24 -2.11
C SER A 231 4.10 28.24 -1.69
N PHE A 232 4.87 27.29 -2.20
CA PHE A 232 6.33 27.31 -2.07
C PHE A 232 7.01 26.73 -3.32
N ALA A 233 8.11 27.35 -3.74
CA ALA A 233 8.91 26.86 -4.86
C ALA A 233 9.71 25.61 -4.47
N ARG A 234 10.09 25.48 -3.19
CA ARG A 234 10.75 24.32 -2.59
C ARG A 234 10.26 24.16 -1.17
N GLY A 235 9.64 23.02 -0.89
CA GLY A 235 9.18 22.66 0.45
C GLY A 235 10.31 22.34 1.40
N GLY A 236 10.03 22.32 2.70
CA GLY A 236 10.95 21.84 3.73
C GLY A 236 11.09 20.31 3.69
N HIS A 237 10.64 19.65 4.75
CA HIS A 237 10.65 18.17 4.79
C HIS A 237 9.25 17.61 4.52
N ILE A 238 9.21 16.48 3.81
CA ILE A 238 7.99 15.69 3.69
C ILE A 238 8.19 14.30 4.29
N LYS A 239 7.24 13.89 5.12
CA LYS A 239 7.11 12.52 5.59
C LYS A 239 5.78 11.96 5.10
N ALA A 240 5.82 10.95 4.25
CA ALA A 240 4.63 10.37 3.68
C ALA A 240 4.59 8.86 3.91
N THR A 241 3.47 8.37 4.44
CA THR A 241 3.20 6.94 4.66
C THR A 241 1.92 6.56 3.95
N VAL A 242 2.00 5.62 3.02
CA VAL A 242 0.87 5.03 2.30
C VAL A 242 0.70 3.59 2.77
N ASN A 243 -0.39 3.33 3.52
CA ASN A 243 -0.67 2.01 4.10
C ASN A 243 -1.65 1.18 3.25
N GLY A 244 -2.37 1.81 2.34
CA GLY A 244 -3.37 1.18 1.48
C GLY A 244 -2.93 1.02 0.03
N CYS A 245 -3.88 1.20 -0.89
CA CYS A 245 -3.69 1.14 -2.34
C CYS A 245 -3.85 2.51 -3.03
N GLY A 246 -3.98 3.59 -2.27
CA GLY A 246 -4.02 4.95 -2.83
C GLY A 246 -2.62 5.47 -3.19
N GLY A 247 -2.56 6.38 -4.15
CA GLY A 247 -1.33 6.99 -4.61
C GLY A 247 -1.00 8.34 -3.97
N LEU A 248 0.27 8.76 -4.06
CA LEU A 248 0.70 10.12 -3.76
C LEU A 248 1.57 10.65 -4.90
N GLU A 249 1.20 11.77 -5.47
CA GLU A 249 1.90 12.37 -6.61
C GLU A 249 2.27 13.85 -6.37
N THR A 250 3.49 14.22 -6.66
CA THR A 250 3.93 15.61 -6.77
C THR A 250 5.21 15.74 -7.61
N VAL A 251 5.35 16.86 -8.27
CA VAL A 251 6.60 17.24 -8.96
C VAL A 251 7.41 18.29 -8.18
N LEU A 252 6.89 18.75 -7.04
CA LEU A 252 7.53 19.77 -6.23
C LEU A 252 8.80 19.21 -5.56
N PRO A 253 9.89 20.01 -5.50
CA PRO A 253 11.10 19.61 -4.81
C PRO A 253 11.00 19.84 -3.31
N PHE A 254 11.71 19.00 -2.52
CA PHE A 254 11.82 19.09 -1.07
C PHE A 254 13.28 19.14 -0.61
N GLU A 255 13.52 19.75 0.53
CA GLU A 255 14.84 19.73 1.18
C GLU A 255 15.19 18.36 1.73
N GLY A 256 14.19 17.64 2.25
CA GLY A 256 14.34 16.29 2.72
C GLY A 256 13.04 15.51 2.66
N GLY A 257 13.13 14.19 2.63
CA GLY A 257 11.96 13.32 2.60
C GLY A 257 12.15 11.98 3.27
N GLU A 258 11.06 11.47 3.87
CA GLU A 258 10.90 10.09 4.29
C GLU A 258 9.62 9.53 3.68
N LEU A 259 9.76 8.55 2.79
CA LEU A 259 8.65 7.93 2.06
C LEU A 259 8.51 6.47 2.45
N THR A 260 7.32 6.05 2.85
CA THR A 260 7.04 4.68 3.23
C THR A 260 5.79 4.17 2.52
N VAL A 261 5.91 3.02 1.88
CA VAL A 261 4.76 2.27 1.33
C VAL A 261 4.65 0.94 2.06
N ASN A 262 3.55 0.73 2.78
CA ASN A 262 3.26 -0.53 3.48
C ASN A 262 2.21 -1.39 2.73
N GLY A 263 1.60 -0.85 1.68
CA GLY A 263 0.57 -1.52 0.88
C GLY A 263 0.97 -1.73 -0.57
N SER A 264 0.05 -1.47 -1.48
CA SER A 264 0.23 -1.53 -2.93
C SER A 264 0.00 -0.19 -3.64
N GLY A 265 -0.11 0.89 -2.88
CA GLY A 265 -0.21 2.24 -3.43
C GLY A 265 1.16 2.77 -3.87
N ASP A 266 1.16 3.64 -4.88
CA ASP A 266 2.37 4.17 -5.48
C ASP A 266 2.68 5.59 -4.99
N ILE A 267 3.95 5.94 -4.94
CA ILE A 267 4.41 7.31 -4.64
C ILE A 267 5.26 7.84 -5.81
N VAL A 268 4.88 9.00 -6.35
CA VAL A 268 5.64 9.69 -7.40
C VAL A 268 6.01 11.10 -6.92
N MET A 269 7.30 11.37 -6.83
CA MET A 269 7.82 12.61 -6.23
C MET A 269 8.80 13.34 -7.16
N GLY A 270 8.99 14.62 -6.90
CA GLY A 270 10.04 15.43 -7.51
C GLY A 270 11.43 15.21 -6.92
N ASP A 271 12.27 16.24 -6.95
CA ASP A 271 13.65 16.21 -6.47
C ASP A 271 13.76 16.39 -4.95
N PHE A 272 14.85 15.89 -4.37
CA PHE A 272 15.14 16.00 -2.94
C PHE A 272 16.54 16.52 -2.63
N GLY A 273 16.68 17.21 -1.50
CA GLY A 273 17.98 17.47 -0.88
C GLY A 273 18.56 16.22 -0.24
N SER A 274 17.75 15.46 0.53
CA SER A 274 18.07 14.14 1.09
C SER A 274 16.83 13.27 1.13
N LEU A 275 16.97 11.94 1.04
CA LEU A 275 15.80 11.05 0.91
C LEU A 275 16.01 9.70 1.59
N GLY A 276 15.04 9.32 2.43
CA GLY A 276 14.81 7.96 2.92
C GLY A 276 13.57 7.34 2.29
N VAL A 277 13.70 6.12 1.75
CA VAL A 277 12.61 5.37 1.13
C VAL A 277 12.53 3.99 1.73
N THR A 278 11.31 3.55 2.05
CA THR A 278 11.05 2.19 2.53
C THR A 278 9.80 1.64 1.84
N VAL A 279 9.94 0.51 1.17
CA VAL A 279 8.83 -0.26 0.58
C VAL A 279 8.70 -1.58 1.32
N ASN A 280 7.60 -1.77 2.05
CA ASN A 280 7.29 -3.01 2.78
C ASN A 280 6.21 -3.85 2.07
N GLY A 281 5.64 -3.35 0.99
CA GLY A 281 4.56 -3.98 0.22
C GLY A 281 4.93 -4.29 -1.23
N SER A 282 3.98 -4.03 -2.11
CA SER A 282 4.11 -4.24 -3.57
C SER A 282 3.92 -2.97 -4.38
N GLY A 283 3.68 -1.83 -3.73
CA GLY A 283 3.59 -0.53 -4.42
C GLY A 283 4.96 0.03 -4.74
N ASP A 284 5.01 0.87 -5.75
CA ASP A 284 6.24 1.44 -6.29
C ASP A 284 6.51 2.85 -5.79
N ILE A 285 7.78 3.21 -5.69
CA ILE A 285 8.18 4.60 -5.40
C ILE A 285 9.06 5.11 -6.52
N ARG A 286 8.65 6.24 -7.13
CA ARG A 286 9.44 6.95 -8.16
C ARG A 286 9.74 8.37 -7.69
N PHE A 287 10.97 8.81 -7.87
CA PHE A 287 11.37 10.17 -7.52
C PHE A 287 12.38 10.73 -8.53
N GLY A 288 12.58 12.05 -8.50
CA GLY A 288 13.55 12.75 -9.32
C GLY A 288 14.99 12.54 -8.87
N ASN A 289 15.75 13.61 -8.71
CA ASN A 289 17.15 13.58 -8.27
C ASN A 289 17.24 13.82 -6.77
N VAL A 290 18.26 13.23 -6.14
CA VAL A 290 18.61 13.47 -4.74
C VAL A 290 20.01 14.05 -4.67
N ALA A 291 20.15 15.21 -4.02
CA ALA A 291 21.47 15.90 -3.97
C ALA A 291 22.39 15.38 -2.85
N GLY A 292 21.81 14.94 -1.73
CA GLY A 292 22.53 14.52 -0.52
C GLY A 292 22.31 13.05 -0.16
N GLU A 293 22.37 12.73 1.13
CA GLU A 293 22.22 11.35 1.60
C GLU A 293 20.95 10.67 1.07
N THR A 294 21.13 9.47 0.52
CA THR A 294 20.05 8.66 -0.01
C THR A 294 20.05 7.28 0.65
N ARG A 295 18.92 6.88 1.21
CA ARG A 295 18.70 5.55 1.80
C ARG A 295 17.47 4.89 1.21
N LEU A 296 17.64 3.74 0.56
CA LEU A 296 16.58 3.00 -0.12
C LEU A 296 16.45 1.59 0.47
N ASN A 297 15.27 1.21 0.92
CA ASN A 297 15.02 -0.11 1.49
C ASN A 297 13.78 -0.75 0.82
N VAL A 298 13.92 -1.98 0.36
CA VAL A 298 12.82 -2.81 -0.14
C VAL A 298 12.74 -4.08 0.69
N ASN A 299 11.64 -4.26 1.39
CA ASN A 299 11.35 -5.46 2.19
C ASN A 299 10.23 -6.31 1.56
N GLY A 300 9.75 -5.95 0.38
CA GLY A 300 8.64 -6.57 -0.35
C GLY A 300 8.98 -6.89 -1.80
N SER A 301 8.02 -6.61 -2.68
CA SER A 301 8.12 -6.86 -4.12
C SER A 301 7.91 -5.60 -4.97
N GLY A 302 7.68 -4.45 -4.34
CA GLY A 302 7.55 -3.17 -5.05
C GLY A 302 8.91 -2.60 -5.41
N ASP A 303 8.95 -1.77 -6.44
CA ASP A 303 10.16 -1.23 -7.02
C ASP A 303 10.45 0.20 -6.56
N ILE A 304 11.73 0.56 -6.56
CA ILE A 304 12.18 1.94 -6.35
C ILE A 304 12.92 2.44 -7.58
N ALA A 305 12.54 3.60 -8.11
CA ALA A 305 13.23 4.23 -9.23
C ALA A 305 13.53 5.70 -8.96
N GLY A 306 14.79 6.09 -9.13
CA GLY A 306 15.27 7.47 -9.00
C GLY A 306 16.13 7.93 -10.16
N GLY A 307 16.44 9.22 -10.17
CA GLY A 307 17.40 9.83 -11.09
C GLY A 307 18.85 9.74 -10.57
N GLU A 308 19.49 10.89 -10.39
CA GLU A 308 20.75 10.99 -9.67
C GLU A 308 20.52 10.64 -8.20
N LEU A 309 21.31 9.72 -7.66
CA LEU A 309 21.22 9.27 -6.27
C LEU A 309 22.36 9.90 -5.47
N GLY A 310 22.01 10.78 -4.57
CA GLY A 310 22.98 11.54 -3.80
C GLY A 310 23.89 10.68 -2.90
N ARG A 311 24.84 11.31 -2.27
CA ARG A 311 25.89 10.63 -1.48
C ARG A 311 25.86 10.94 0.01
N PRO A 312 26.15 9.93 0.85
CA PRO A 312 26.32 8.51 0.51
C PRO A 312 25.00 7.83 0.11
N LEU A 313 25.07 6.84 -0.79
CA LEU A 313 23.94 5.99 -1.12
C LEU A 313 24.00 4.68 -0.32
N ARG A 314 22.92 4.36 0.39
CA ARG A 314 22.74 3.08 1.08
C ARG A 314 21.51 2.39 0.57
N VAL A 315 21.67 1.15 0.13
CA VAL A 315 20.58 0.33 -0.44
C VAL A 315 20.47 -1.00 0.28
N GLY A 316 19.26 -1.35 0.67
CA GLY A 316 18.92 -2.65 1.25
C GLY A 316 17.75 -3.30 0.52
N ILE A 317 17.91 -4.55 0.07
CA ILE A 317 16.81 -5.37 -0.46
C ILE A 317 16.70 -6.65 0.37
N SER A 318 15.52 -6.89 0.93
CA SER A 318 15.17 -8.12 1.65
C SER A 318 13.95 -8.81 1.03
N GLY A 319 13.80 -8.72 -0.28
CA GLY A 319 12.66 -9.24 -1.02
C GLY A 319 13.00 -9.53 -2.47
N SER A 320 12.06 -9.21 -3.36
CA SER A 320 12.16 -9.43 -4.81
C SER A 320 11.92 -8.17 -5.65
N GLY A 321 11.74 -7.03 -5.02
CA GLY A 321 11.59 -5.77 -5.73
C GLY A 321 12.93 -5.19 -6.16
N ASP A 322 12.91 -4.39 -7.22
CA ASP A 322 14.10 -3.86 -7.88
C ASP A 322 14.38 -2.42 -7.49
N ILE A 323 15.65 -2.02 -7.61
CA ILE A 323 16.05 -0.62 -7.44
C ILE A 323 16.80 -0.14 -8.68
N LYS A 324 16.36 1.01 -9.21
CA LYS A 324 16.92 1.62 -10.41
C LYS A 324 17.36 3.07 -10.16
N GLY A 325 18.55 3.42 -10.63
CA GLY A 325 19.11 4.77 -10.58
C GLY A 325 20.03 5.06 -11.75
N LYS A 326 20.28 6.35 -12.01
CA LYS A 326 21.18 6.75 -13.11
C LYS A 326 22.62 6.85 -12.66
N HIS A 327 22.88 7.58 -11.59
CA HIS A 327 24.24 7.82 -11.12
C HIS A 327 24.28 7.87 -9.59
N ALA A 328 25.36 7.38 -9.00
CA ALA A 328 25.62 7.44 -7.56
C ALA A 328 27.12 7.48 -7.25
N CYS A 329 27.46 7.97 -6.07
CA CYS A 329 28.82 7.94 -5.52
C CYS A 329 28.80 7.39 -4.09
N ASP A 330 29.92 6.76 -3.65
CA ASP A 330 30.06 6.15 -2.31
C ASP A 330 28.88 5.26 -1.93
N VAL A 331 28.80 4.14 -2.63
CA VAL A 331 27.62 3.23 -2.63
C VAL A 331 27.84 2.03 -1.72
N THR A 332 26.87 1.76 -0.87
CA THR A 332 26.78 0.53 -0.06
C THR A 332 25.48 -0.22 -0.43
N LEU A 333 25.62 -1.44 -0.94
CA LEU A 333 24.51 -2.30 -1.35
C LEU A 333 24.45 -3.57 -0.48
N ARG A 334 23.25 -3.94 -0.04
CA ARG A 334 22.98 -5.18 0.70
C ARG A 334 21.74 -5.85 0.10
N ILE A 335 21.91 -7.01 -0.52
CA ILE A 335 20.81 -7.81 -1.10
C ILE A 335 20.70 -9.12 -0.32
N ALA A 336 19.53 -9.37 0.26
CA ALA A 336 19.18 -10.62 0.92
C ALA A 336 17.89 -11.16 0.29
N GLY A 337 17.95 -11.60 -0.95
CA GLY A 337 16.77 -12.02 -1.71
C GLY A 337 17.06 -12.24 -3.19
N ALA A 338 16.08 -11.88 -4.03
CA ALA A 338 16.11 -12.07 -5.49
C ALA A 338 15.89 -10.76 -6.28
N GLY A 339 15.81 -9.62 -5.60
CA GLY A 339 15.64 -8.32 -6.27
C GLY A 339 16.95 -7.79 -6.83
N ASP A 340 16.85 -7.05 -7.92
CA ASP A 340 17.98 -6.55 -8.69
C ASP A 340 18.26 -5.05 -8.42
N ILE A 341 19.53 -4.67 -8.55
CA ILE A 341 19.95 -3.27 -8.48
C ILE A 341 20.59 -2.89 -9.80
N VAL A 342 20.04 -1.86 -10.44
CA VAL A 342 20.58 -1.29 -11.68
C VAL A 342 20.93 0.19 -11.45
N ILE A 343 22.21 0.53 -11.47
CA ILE A 343 22.69 1.91 -11.42
C ILE A 343 23.60 2.09 -12.62
N ASP A 344 23.23 2.99 -13.56
CA ASP A 344 23.95 3.10 -14.82
C ASP A 344 25.44 3.43 -14.60
N ARG A 345 25.72 4.34 -13.63
CA ARG A 345 27.08 4.74 -13.28
C ARG A 345 27.29 4.85 -11.77
N ILE A 346 28.34 4.22 -11.27
CA ILE A 346 28.81 4.38 -9.87
C ILE A 346 30.24 4.89 -9.90
N ASP A 347 30.50 5.96 -9.15
CA ASP A 347 31.83 6.54 -9.00
C ASP A 347 32.31 6.45 -7.53
N GLU A 348 33.62 6.59 -7.33
CA GLU A 348 34.35 6.57 -6.06
C GLU A 348 34.40 5.19 -5.40
N LYS A 349 33.32 4.67 -4.83
CA LYS A 349 33.35 3.44 -4.06
C LYS A 349 32.06 2.61 -4.25
N LEU A 350 32.25 1.29 -4.37
CA LEU A 350 31.17 0.32 -4.31
C LEU A 350 31.50 -0.77 -3.26
N ASP A 351 30.69 -0.84 -2.20
CA ASP A 351 30.67 -1.93 -1.21
C ASP A 351 29.36 -2.74 -1.39
N ALA A 352 29.43 -3.88 -2.02
CA ALA A 352 28.29 -4.71 -2.37
C ALA A 352 28.34 -6.07 -1.70
N ASN A 353 27.25 -6.43 -1.02
CA ASN A 353 27.07 -7.75 -0.43
C ASN A 353 25.75 -8.35 -0.89
N VAL A 354 25.80 -9.47 -1.60
CA VAL A 354 24.65 -10.21 -2.10
C VAL A 354 24.58 -11.58 -1.43
N THR A 355 23.45 -11.86 -0.81
CA THR A 355 23.11 -13.16 -0.25
C THR A 355 21.80 -13.62 -0.87
N GLY A 356 21.87 -14.51 -1.87
CA GLY A 356 20.71 -14.96 -2.64
C GLY A 356 20.96 -15.02 -4.13
N SER A 357 19.98 -14.56 -4.92
CA SER A 357 20.00 -14.66 -6.39
C SER A 357 19.91 -13.29 -7.09
N GLY A 358 19.86 -12.19 -6.32
CA GLY A 358 19.73 -10.86 -6.91
C GLY A 358 20.99 -10.40 -7.62
N ASP A 359 20.81 -9.64 -8.69
CA ASP A 359 21.88 -9.18 -9.56
C ASP A 359 22.20 -7.69 -9.34
N ILE A 360 23.43 -7.32 -9.62
CA ILE A 360 23.86 -5.93 -9.63
C ILE A 360 24.38 -5.61 -11.04
N ARG A 361 23.82 -4.55 -11.64
CA ARG A 361 24.32 -4.01 -12.92
C ARG A 361 24.77 -2.58 -12.74
N CYS A 362 26.03 -2.31 -13.05
CA CYS A 362 26.60 -0.96 -13.01
C CYS A 362 27.80 -0.81 -13.92
N GLY A 363 28.07 0.45 -14.29
CA GLY A 363 29.34 0.89 -14.88
C GLY A 363 30.00 1.95 -14.02
N GLY A 364 31.07 2.60 -14.51
CA GLY A 364 31.70 3.76 -13.87
C GLY A 364 33.13 3.57 -13.43
N GLU A 365 33.64 4.51 -12.63
CA GLU A 365 35.06 4.59 -12.22
C GLU A 365 35.20 4.59 -10.70
N LEU A 366 35.68 3.49 -10.14
CA LEU A 366 35.83 3.30 -8.71
C LEU A 366 37.27 3.51 -8.24
N ALA A 367 37.46 4.15 -7.10
CA ALA A 367 38.67 4.04 -6.34
C ALA A 367 38.79 2.66 -5.67
N SER A 368 37.67 2.12 -5.16
CA SER A 368 37.65 0.81 -4.54
C SER A 368 36.34 0.04 -4.81
N LEU A 369 36.48 -1.24 -5.11
CA LEU A 369 35.41 -2.23 -5.20
C LEU A 369 35.55 -3.26 -4.08
N LEU A 370 34.56 -3.35 -3.21
CA LEU A 370 34.40 -4.45 -2.25
C LEU A 370 33.15 -5.24 -2.64
N LEU A 371 33.32 -6.45 -3.15
CA LEU A 371 32.24 -7.30 -3.63
C LEU A 371 32.24 -8.63 -2.87
N SER A 372 31.10 -8.99 -2.32
CA SER A 372 30.89 -10.32 -1.74
C SER A 372 29.54 -10.87 -2.26
N ILE A 373 29.57 -11.96 -2.97
CA ILE A 373 28.35 -12.65 -3.44
C ILE A 373 28.35 -14.09 -2.90
N THR A 374 27.29 -14.43 -2.20
CA THR A 374 27.04 -15.78 -1.68
C THR A 374 25.67 -16.27 -2.19
N GLY A 375 25.67 -17.27 -3.07
CA GLY A 375 24.45 -17.78 -3.70
C GLY A 375 24.58 -17.92 -5.20
N SER A 376 23.63 -17.39 -5.98
CA SER A 376 23.58 -17.47 -7.44
C SER A 376 23.56 -16.09 -8.13
N GLY A 377 23.70 -15.01 -7.38
CA GLY A 377 23.66 -13.65 -7.91
C GLY A 377 24.87 -13.30 -8.78
N GLU A 378 24.74 -12.24 -9.56
CA GLU A 378 25.74 -11.77 -10.50
C GLU A 378 26.07 -10.27 -10.34
N LEU A 379 27.35 -9.90 -10.53
CA LEU A 379 27.75 -8.52 -10.85
C LEU A 379 27.98 -8.39 -12.35
N GLN A 380 27.20 -7.57 -13.04
CA GLN A 380 27.35 -7.20 -14.44
C GLN A 380 28.02 -5.82 -14.55
N GLY A 381 29.33 -5.77 -14.42
CA GLY A 381 30.16 -4.58 -14.43
C GLY A 381 31.17 -4.54 -15.59
N LYS A 382 30.76 -4.90 -16.81
CA LYS A 382 31.68 -4.87 -18.00
C LYS A 382 32.23 -3.47 -18.29
N ASP A 383 31.48 -2.42 -17.95
CA ASP A 383 31.86 -1.02 -18.13
C ASP A 383 32.39 -0.40 -16.82
N LEU A 384 32.74 -1.23 -15.83
CA LEU A 384 33.26 -0.82 -14.53
C LEU A 384 34.78 -0.86 -14.54
N THR A 385 35.40 0.24 -14.17
CA THR A 385 36.84 0.37 -13.93
C THR A 385 37.09 0.61 -12.45
N THR A 386 38.06 -0.08 -11.84
CA THR A 386 38.42 0.14 -10.43
C THR A 386 39.92 0.15 -10.23
N LYS A 387 40.38 0.98 -9.28
CA LYS A 387 41.82 1.02 -8.88
C LYS A 387 42.14 -0.16 -7.95
N GLU A 388 41.29 -0.44 -7.00
CA GLU A 388 41.43 -1.54 -6.04
C GLU A 388 40.21 -2.41 -6.04
N ALA A 389 40.38 -3.72 -5.92
CA ALA A 389 39.27 -4.67 -5.85
C ALA A 389 39.50 -5.73 -4.78
N THR A 390 38.49 -5.95 -3.96
CA THR A 390 38.38 -7.13 -3.10
C THR A 390 37.12 -7.87 -3.49
N ILE A 391 37.28 -9.08 -4.06
CA ILE A 391 36.18 -9.86 -4.63
C ILE A 391 36.11 -11.22 -3.94
N ARG A 392 34.96 -11.55 -3.37
CA ARG A 392 34.65 -12.84 -2.77
C ARG A 392 33.41 -13.42 -3.41
N LEU A 393 33.56 -14.58 -4.07
CA LEU A 393 32.47 -15.28 -4.75
C LEU A 393 32.31 -16.69 -4.19
N ALA A 394 31.10 -17.00 -3.72
CA ALA A 394 30.76 -18.31 -3.17
C ALA A 394 29.43 -18.83 -3.77
N GLY A 395 29.29 -20.15 -3.86
CA GLY A 395 28.12 -20.76 -4.52
C GLY A 395 28.27 -20.81 -6.04
N SER A 396 27.19 -20.55 -6.76
CA SER A 396 27.16 -20.50 -8.25
C SER A 396 27.21 -19.06 -8.78
N SER A 397 27.70 -18.13 -7.97
CA SER A 397 27.76 -16.70 -8.29
C SER A 397 28.71 -16.36 -9.42
N SER A 398 28.48 -15.23 -10.06
CA SER A 398 29.37 -14.69 -11.08
C SER A 398 29.64 -13.20 -10.90
N ALA A 399 30.79 -12.76 -11.41
CA ALA A 399 31.10 -11.35 -11.50
C ALA A 399 31.87 -11.05 -12.78
N HIS A 400 31.47 -10.00 -13.50
CA HIS A 400 32.18 -9.46 -14.64
C HIS A 400 32.62 -8.02 -14.32
N VAL A 401 33.91 -7.76 -14.32
CA VAL A 401 34.53 -6.44 -14.12
C VAL A 401 35.32 -6.08 -15.37
N GLY A 402 35.07 -4.90 -15.94
CA GLY A 402 35.74 -4.46 -17.17
C GLY A 402 37.24 -4.27 -17.00
N HIS A 403 37.67 -3.47 -16.01
CA HIS A 403 39.09 -3.15 -15.81
C HIS A 403 39.45 -3.03 -14.32
N ILE A 404 40.50 -3.70 -13.90
CA ILE A 404 41.16 -3.51 -12.60
C ILE A 404 42.54 -2.91 -12.86
N VAL A 405 42.75 -1.61 -12.52
CA VAL A 405 43.94 -0.87 -12.85
C VAL A 405 45.10 -1.14 -11.89
N GLY A 406 44.80 -1.44 -10.62
CA GLY A 406 45.80 -1.62 -9.56
C GLY A 406 45.68 -3.00 -8.89
N SER A 407 45.62 -2.99 -7.56
CA SER A 407 45.65 -4.22 -6.77
C SER A 407 44.31 -4.93 -6.74
N SER A 408 44.34 -6.27 -6.74
CA SER A 408 43.14 -7.08 -6.44
C SER A 408 43.42 -8.19 -5.46
N THR A 409 42.45 -8.47 -4.60
CA THR A 409 42.37 -9.65 -3.75
C THR A 409 41.12 -10.43 -4.08
N GLU A 410 41.31 -11.66 -4.57
CA GLU A 410 40.21 -12.46 -5.11
C GLU A 410 40.08 -13.81 -4.39
N THR A 411 38.91 -14.13 -3.93
CA THR A 411 38.54 -15.43 -3.36
C THR A 411 37.34 -15.98 -4.11
N VAL A 412 37.57 -16.93 -4.98
CA VAL A 412 36.54 -17.45 -5.89
C VAL A 412 36.37 -18.96 -5.65
N ALA A 413 35.16 -19.37 -5.27
CA ALA A 413 34.84 -20.78 -5.10
C ALA A 413 34.89 -21.55 -6.43
N LYS A 414 35.05 -22.86 -6.39
CA LYS A 414 35.16 -23.69 -7.61
C LYS A 414 33.96 -23.62 -8.55
N THR A 415 32.80 -23.33 -8.01
CA THR A 415 31.52 -23.22 -8.73
C THR A 415 31.21 -21.81 -9.20
N ALA A 416 31.92 -20.82 -8.66
CA ALA A 416 31.74 -19.41 -9.00
C ALA A 416 32.63 -19.00 -10.20
N LYS A 417 32.27 -17.90 -10.86
CA LYS A 417 32.97 -17.40 -12.06
C LYS A 417 33.33 -15.93 -11.87
N LEU A 418 34.62 -15.63 -12.04
CA LEU A 418 35.10 -14.25 -12.13
C LEU A 418 35.68 -14.01 -13.53
N ARG A 419 35.18 -12.95 -14.17
CA ARG A 419 35.73 -12.44 -15.44
C ARG A 419 36.24 -11.00 -15.23
N VAL A 420 37.46 -10.76 -15.62
CA VAL A 420 38.06 -9.44 -15.68
C VAL A 420 38.64 -9.25 -17.07
N ASP A 421 38.16 -8.24 -17.81
CA ASP A 421 38.56 -8.05 -19.21
C ASP A 421 39.97 -7.48 -19.34
N ARG A 422 40.39 -6.59 -18.41
CA ARG A 422 41.73 -6.00 -18.39
C ARG A 422 42.28 -5.88 -16.97
N ARG A 423 43.58 -6.04 -16.84
CA ARG A 423 44.33 -5.87 -15.59
C ARG A 423 45.63 -5.09 -15.83
N GLY A 424 46.01 -4.21 -14.90
CA GLY A 424 47.27 -3.44 -14.95
C GLY A 424 47.11 -2.02 -15.38
#